data_11a49dcac0d0e55221a32a8375eaeef3
#
_entry.id   11a49dcac0d0e55221a32a8375eaeef3
#
_cell.length_a   1.000
_cell.length_b   1.000
_cell.length_c   1.000
_cell.angle_alpha   90.00
_cell.angle_beta   90.00
_cell.angle_gamma   90.00
#
_symmetry.space_group_name_H-M   'P 1'
#
loop_
_entity.id
_entity.type
_entity.pdbx_description
1 polymer ?
#
loop_
_entity_poly.entity_id
_entity_poly.type
_entity_poly.pdbx_seq_one_letter_code
_entity_poly.pdbx_strand_id
1 'polypeptide(L)'
;MTDVLIDRSDAVLTITLNRVEKKNSITVAMYAAMADALSAAATDDALRVVVLQGHESIFSAGNDIGDFLNPPAVTAEPPVYRFLHAISTFPKPLLAAVCGPAVGIGTTLLFHCDLVYAGDNAAFSMPFVNLGLCPEAASSYLAPRLMGYGRAAEALLLGEPFLAEAALEMGFISRIVPPSEAAALAQRQARKLAAKPLPSLIETKRLMKKGQVAIVAERMAEEGASFARLLREPAAQQAFGAFMHKHAVSKT
;
A
#
# COMPACT_ATOMS: atom_id res chain seq x y z
N MET A 1 11.74 19.39 1.67
CA MET A 1 10.65 18.82 2.50
C MET A 1 10.84 17.33 2.52
N THR A 2 10.51 16.66 3.62
CA THR A 2 10.62 15.18 3.73
C THR A 2 9.42 14.55 3.02
N ASP A 3 9.66 13.59 2.13
CA ASP A 3 8.62 12.94 1.30
C ASP A 3 7.72 11.96 2.12
N VAL A 4 8.20 11.55 3.31
CA VAL A 4 7.44 10.76 4.28
C VAL A 4 7.53 11.48 5.63
N LEU A 5 6.38 11.83 6.21
CA LEU A 5 6.31 12.39 7.56
C LEU A 5 6.01 11.26 8.54
N ILE A 6 6.75 11.23 9.64
CA ILE A 6 6.57 10.26 10.73
C ILE A 6 6.22 11.07 11.97
N ASP A 7 5.00 10.95 12.43
CA ASP A 7 4.49 11.65 13.60
C ASP A 7 4.04 10.68 14.69
N ARG A 8 4.29 11.04 15.93
CA ARG A 8 3.91 10.25 17.11
C ARG A 8 2.98 11.09 17.99
N SER A 9 1.79 10.61 18.18
CA SER A 9 0.83 11.22 19.11
C SER A 9 0.22 10.13 19.99
N ASP A 10 0.38 10.27 21.29
CA ASP A 10 0.01 9.24 22.25
C ASP A 10 0.69 7.88 21.89
N ALA A 11 -0.07 6.83 21.80
CA ALA A 11 0.42 5.49 21.43
C ALA A 11 0.20 5.17 19.94
N VAL A 12 0.00 6.18 19.08
CA VAL A 12 -0.25 6.04 17.63
C VAL A 12 0.94 6.62 16.85
N LEU A 13 1.48 5.85 15.93
CA LEU A 13 2.40 6.31 14.92
C LEU A 13 1.62 6.62 13.64
N THR A 14 1.81 7.80 13.08
CA THR A 14 1.24 8.19 11.79
C THR A 14 2.35 8.32 10.75
N ILE A 15 2.22 7.59 9.66
CA ILE A 15 3.09 7.65 8.49
C ILE A 15 2.31 8.34 7.38
N THR A 16 2.75 9.54 6.98
CA THR A 16 2.09 10.32 5.92
C THR A 16 2.94 10.39 4.68
N LEU A 17 2.38 9.97 3.54
CA LEU A 17 2.97 10.21 2.23
C LEU A 17 2.83 11.71 1.90
N ASN A 18 3.95 12.41 1.72
CA ASN A 18 4.01 13.89 1.65
C ASN A 18 4.77 14.38 0.41
N ARG A 19 4.53 13.73 -0.73
CA ARG A 19 5.12 14.11 -2.03
C ARG A 19 4.01 14.42 -3.04
N VAL A 20 3.09 15.30 -2.63
CA VAL A 20 1.82 15.57 -3.35
C VAL A 20 2.05 16.09 -4.77
N GLU A 21 3.08 16.93 -4.99
CA GLU A 21 3.47 17.46 -6.30
C GLU A 21 3.91 16.37 -7.30
N LYS A 22 4.28 15.19 -6.79
CA LYS A 22 4.54 13.97 -7.57
C LYS A 22 3.46 12.90 -7.35
N LYS A 23 2.26 13.34 -6.93
CA LYS A 23 1.10 12.45 -6.68
C LYS A 23 1.42 11.31 -5.70
N ASN A 24 2.29 11.57 -4.72
CA ASN A 24 2.77 10.58 -3.75
C ASN A 24 3.31 9.29 -4.42
N SER A 25 3.98 9.42 -5.60
CA SER A 25 4.73 8.29 -6.17
C SER A 25 5.86 7.91 -5.23
N ILE A 26 5.98 6.61 -4.94
CA ILE A 26 6.83 6.07 -3.87
C ILE A 26 8.22 5.82 -4.42
N THR A 27 9.21 6.54 -3.89
CA THR A 27 10.63 6.39 -4.19
C THR A 27 11.27 5.33 -3.31
N VAL A 28 12.48 4.87 -3.69
CA VAL A 28 13.30 3.97 -2.86
C VAL A 28 13.57 4.55 -1.47
N ALA A 29 13.80 5.86 -1.37
CA ALA A 29 13.98 6.54 -0.08
C ALA A 29 12.71 6.53 0.78
N MET A 30 11.53 6.69 0.17
CA MET A 30 10.25 6.58 0.87
C MET A 30 10.00 5.16 1.39
N TYR A 31 10.32 4.13 0.58
CA TYR A 31 10.26 2.74 1.04
C TYR A 31 11.15 2.49 2.25
N ALA A 32 12.40 2.98 2.21
CA ALA A 32 13.32 2.86 3.35
C ALA A 32 12.74 3.51 4.61
N ALA A 33 12.27 4.75 4.51
CA ALA A 33 11.69 5.47 5.64
C ALA A 33 10.46 4.77 6.24
N MET A 34 9.56 4.27 5.39
CA MET A 34 8.37 3.53 5.83
C MET A 34 8.74 2.18 6.47
N ALA A 35 9.71 1.46 5.89
CA ALA A 35 10.19 0.20 6.44
C ALA A 35 10.83 0.39 7.82
N ASP A 36 11.68 1.40 7.97
CA ASP A 36 12.33 1.73 9.24
C ASP A 36 11.29 2.12 10.30
N ALA A 37 10.30 2.94 9.94
CA ALA A 37 9.23 3.36 10.84
C ALA A 37 8.37 2.17 11.32
N LEU A 38 7.98 1.27 10.40
CA LEU A 38 7.22 0.07 10.73
C LEU A 38 8.04 -0.89 11.61
N SER A 39 9.31 -1.12 11.27
CA SER A 39 10.19 -2.00 12.03
C SER A 39 10.41 -1.49 13.46
N ALA A 40 10.65 -0.19 13.62
CA ALA A 40 10.78 0.43 14.94
C ALA A 40 9.46 0.34 15.72
N ALA A 41 8.32 0.62 15.08
CA ALA A 41 7.02 0.55 15.73
C ALA A 41 6.62 -0.87 16.15
N ALA A 42 7.09 -1.89 15.43
CA ALA A 42 6.79 -3.29 15.74
C ALA A 42 7.30 -3.69 17.14
N THR A 43 8.45 -3.17 17.56
CA THR A 43 9.14 -3.51 18.80
C THR A 43 9.01 -2.46 19.92
N ASP A 44 8.52 -1.27 19.64
CA ASP A 44 8.35 -0.18 20.62
C ASP A 44 7.01 -0.36 21.37
N ASP A 45 7.05 -0.81 22.61
CA ASP A 45 5.86 -1.04 23.44
C ASP A 45 5.05 0.24 23.74
N ALA A 46 5.64 1.43 23.57
CA ALA A 46 4.93 2.70 23.70
C ALA A 46 4.02 2.98 22.48
N LEU A 47 4.28 2.33 21.34
CA LEU A 47 3.44 2.41 20.14
C LEU A 47 2.51 1.20 20.06
N ARG A 48 1.24 1.44 19.88
CA ARG A 48 0.20 0.40 19.86
C ARG A 48 -0.50 0.24 18.54
N VAL A 49 -0.52 1.30 17.72
CA VAL A 49 -1.24 1.34 16.43
C VAL A 49 -0.43 2.16 15.46
N VAL A 50 -0.46 1.78 14.17
CA VAL A 50 0.08 2.58 13.08
C VAL A 50 -1.06 3.00 12.15
N VAL A 51 -1.00 4.25 11.67
CA VAL A 51 -1.88 4.81 10.63
C VAL A 51 -1.04 5.22 9.43
N LEU A 52 -1.37 4.68 8.26
CA LEU A 52 -0.85 5.13 6.97
C LEU A 52 -1.84 6.12 6.36
N GLN A 53 -1.37 7.25 5.86
CA GLN A 53 -2.24 8.22 5.18
C GLN A 53 -1.51 8.95 4.06
N GLY A 54 -2.28 9.52 3.15
CA GLY A 54 -1.82 10.45 2.12
C GLY A 54 -2.44 11.83 2.30
N HIS A 55 -2.63 12.52 1.18
CA HIS A 55 -3.34 13.79 1.11
C HIS A 55 -4.82 13.57 0.75
N GLU A 56 -5.70 14.53 1.02
CA GLU A 56 -7.13 14.46 0.73
C GLU A 56 -7.46 14.26 -0.77
N SER A 57 -6.55 14.62 -1.66
CA SER A 57 -6.72 14.49 -3.12
C SER A 57 -5.98 13.32 -3.73
N ILE A 58 -5.03 12.70 -3.02
CA ILE A 58 -4.18 11.64 -3.53
C ILE A 58 -3.60 10.80 -2.41
N PHE A 59 -3.82 9.49 -2.45
CA PHE A 59 -3.13 8.58 -1.56
C PHE A 59 -1.75 8.25 -2.13
N SER A 60 -1.67 7.59 -3.29
CA SER A 60 -0.41 7.30 -3.96
C SER A 60 -0.63 6.91 -5.43
N ALA A 61 0.18 7.44 -6.33
CA ALA A 61 0.23 7.03 -7.74
C ALA A 61 1.05 5.75 -7.99
N GLY A 62 1.49 5.05 -6.93
CA GLY A 62 2.31 3.84 -7.05
C GLY A 62 3.80 4.13 -7.06
N ASN A 63 4.58 3.21 -7.63
CA ASN A 63 6.04 3.35 -7.71
C ASN A 63 6.47 4.57 -8.53
N ASP A 64 7.53 5.26 -8.09
CA ASP A 64 8.18 6.27 -8.90
C ASP A 64 8.89 5.61 -10.08
N ILE A 65 8.45 5.94 -11.31
CA ILE A 65 8.96 5.31 -12.54
C ILE A 65 10.42 5.70 -12.79
N GLY A 66 10.84 6.88 -12.33
CA GLY A 66 12.25 7.30 -12.44
C GLY A 66 13.19 6.37 -11.69
N ASP A 67 12.83 6.00 -10.46
CA ASP A 67 13.58 5.03 -9.65
C ASP A 67 13.50 3.61 -10.24
N PHE A 68 12.39 3.30 -10.91
CA PHE A 68 12.21 2.00 -11.55
C PHE A 68 13.11 1.79 -12.76
N LEU A 69 13.29 2.84 -13.57
CA LEU A 69 14.15 2.82 -14.77
C LEU A 69 15.64 2.97 -14.43
N ASN A 70 15.94 3.63 -13.31
CA ASN A 70 17.31 3.86 -12.83
C ASN A 70 17.42 3.37 -11.38
N PRO A 71 17.36 2.06 -11.16
CA PRO A 71 17.41 1.53 -9.80
C PRO A 71 18.73 1.97 -9.14
N PRO A 72 18.68 2.49 -7.90
CA PRO A 72 19.90 2.79 -7.14
C PRO A 72 20.72 1.51 -6.96
N ALA A 73 22.00 1.69 -6.59
CA ALA A 73 22.94 0.59 -6.41
C ALA A 73 22.30 -0.55 -5.59
N VAL A 74 22.52 -1.77 -6.06
CA VAL A 74 21.95 -2.99 -5.43
C VAL A 74 22.45 -3.08 -4.00
N THR A 75 21.54 -2.96 -3.04
CA THR A 75 21.77 -3.25 -1.63
C THR A 75 21.47 -4.72 -1.36
N ALA A 76 22.08 -5.29 -0.31
CA ALA A 76 21.84 -6.69 0.07
C ALA A 76 20.35 -6.99 0.29
N GLU A 77 19.58 -6.01 0.76
CA GLU A 77 18.13 -6.07 0.92
C GLU A 77 17.49 -4.76 0.41
N PRO A 78 16.94 -4.76 -0.80
CA PRO A 78 16.30 -3.57 -1.37
C PRO A 78 15.19 -3.01 -0.49
N PRO A 79 15.08 -1.68 -0.30
CA PRO A 79 14.08 -1.05 0.56
C PRO A 79 12.62 -1.46 0.29
N VAL A 80 12.28 -1.74 -0.96
CA VAL A 80 10.94 -2.21 -1.33
C VAL A 80 10.63 -3.56 -0.66
N TYR A 81 11.57 -4.51 -0.65
CA TYR A 81 11.35 -5.81 0.00
C TYR A 81 11.31 -5.70 1.51
N ARG A 82 12.15 -4.84 2.11
CA ARG A 82 12.09 -4.53 3.54
C ARG A 82 10.71 -3.97 3.92
N PHE A 83 10.19 -3.05 3.13
CA PHE A 83 8.84 -2.48 3.35
C PHE A 83 7.76 -3.55 3.22
N LEU A 84 7.77 -4.33 2.14
CA LEU A 84 6.78 -5.40 1.92
C LEU A 84 6.81 -6.44 3.05
N HIS A 85 8.00 -6.82 3.51
CA HIS A 85 8.15 -7.70 4.67
C HIS A 85 7.59 -7.03 5.94
N ALA A 86 8.00 -5.79 6.23
CA ALA A 86 7.56 -5.08 7.43
C ALA A 86 6.04 -4.91 7.50
N ILE A 87 5.39 -4.54 6.38
CA ILE A 87 3.93 -4.33 6.37
C ILE A 87 3.16 -5.65 6.45
N SER A 88 3.62 -6.71 5.79
CA SER A 88 2.93 -8.01 5.78
C SER A 88 3.01 -8.75 7.12
N THR A 89 4.10 -8.55 7.86
CA THR A 89 4.36 -9.19 9.16
C THR A 89 4.07 -8.28 10.35
N PHE A 90 3.60 -7.05 10.13
CA PHE A 90 3.39 -6.08 11.22
C PHE A 90 2.45 -6.63 12.29
N PRO A 91 2.91 -6.73 13.57
CA PRO A 91 2.15 -7.47 14.59
C PRO A 91 1.01 -6.68 15.21
N LYS A 92 1.08 -5.34 15.20
CA LYS A 92 0.10 -4.46 15.85
C LYS A 92 -0.96 -4.00 14.83
N PRO A 93 -2.08 -3.41 15.28
CA PRO A 93 -3.07 -2.85 14.36
C PRO A 93 -2.46 -1.83 13.40
N LEU A 94 -2.76 -2.00 12.12
CA LEU A 94 -2.34 -1.16 11.02
C LEU A 94 -3.57 -0.64 10.30
N LEU A 95 -3.75 0.68 10.28
CA LEU A 95 -4.87 1.36 9.68
C LEU A 95 -4.41 2.16 8.47
N ALA A 96 -5.34 2.41 7.54
CA ALA A 96 -5.10 3.37 6.46
C ALA A 96 -6.25 4.38 6.34
N ALA A 97 -5.89 5.64 5.99
CA ALA A 97 -6.81 6.67 5.52
C ALA A 97 -6.48 7.00 4.06
N VAL A 98 -7.42 6.72 3.17
CA VAL A 98 -7.21 6.76 1.71
C VAL A 98 -8.16 7.75 1.08
N CYS A 99 -7.62 8.77 0.41
CA CYS A 99 -8.40 9.73 -0.38
C CYS A 99 -7.80 9.88 -1.76
N GLY A 100 -8.64 10.10 -2.77
CA GLY A 100 -8.21 10.18 -4.15
C GLY A 100 -7.62 8.86 -4.68
N PRO A 101 -6.83 8.92 -5.78
CA PRO A 101 -6.25 7.73 -6.37
C PRO A 101 -5.26 6.98 -5.47
N ALA A 102 -5.40 5.66 -5.44
CA ALA A 102 -4.45 4.69 -4.92
C ALA A 102 -4.12 3.69 -6.04
N VAL A 103 -2.87 3.67 -6.52
CA VAL A 103 -2.49 2.95 -7.74
C VAL A 103 -1.34 1.98 -7.47
N GLY A 104 -1.40 0.78 -8.03
CA GLY A 104 -0.36 -0.25 -7.89
C GLY A 104 -0.08 -0.55 -6.43
N ILE A 105 1.16 -0.37 -5.97
CA ILE A 105 1.53 -0.54 -4.54
C ILE A 105 0.68 0.33 -3.61
N GLY A 106 0.21 1.51 -4.06
CA GLY A 106 -0.72 2.33 -3.28
C GLY A 106 -2.04 1.61 -2.97
N THR A 107 -2.49 0.71 -3.84
CA THR A 107 -3.63 -0.17 -3.58
C THR A 107 -3.21 -1.45 -2.87
N THR A 108 -2.16 -2.12 -3.34
CA THR A 108 -1.82 -3.46 -2.86
C THR A 108 -1.32 -3.49 -1.42
N LEU A 109 -0.67 -2.42 -0.94
CA LEU A 109 -0.29 -2.30 0.47
C LEU A 109 -1.50 -2.33 1.42
N LEU A 110 -2.69 -1.91 0.95
CA LEU A 110 -3.90 -1.86 1.76
C LEU A 110 -4.45 -3.25 2.12
N PHE A 111 -4.12 -4.30 1.35
CA PHE A 111 -4.44 -5.69 1.72
C PHE A 111 -3.75 -6.14 3.02
N HIS A 112 -2.72 -5.45 3.44
CA HIS A 112 -2.01 -5.72 4.70
C HIS A 112 -2.52 -4.88 5.87
N CYS A 113 -3.33 -3.85 5.60
CA CYS A 113 -3.98 -3.04 6.63
C CYS A 113 -5.16 -3.80 7.25
N ASP A 114 -5.34 -3.62 8.57
CA ASP A 114 -6.44 -4.26 9.30
C ASP A 114 -7.76 -3.49 9.13
N LEU A 115 -7.68 -2.16 8.98
CA LEU A 115 -8.83 -1.27 8.75
C LEU A 115 -8.44 -0.21 7.72
N VAL A 116 -9.28 -0.02 6.72
CA VAL A 116 -9.09 1.01 5.70
C VAL A 116 -10.30 1.94 5.70
N TYR A 117 -10.08 3.23 5.90
CA TYR A 117 -11.11 4.28 5.82
C TYR A 117 -10.85 5.10 4.57
N ALA A 118 -11.88 5.29 3.75
CA ALA A 118 -11.72 5.96 2.47
C ALA A 118 -12.58 7.21 2.38
N GLY A 119 -12.07 8.22 1.68
CA GLY A 119 -12.89 9.31 1.15
C GLY A 119 -13.80 8.79 0.04
N ASP A 120 -14.95 9.43 -0.18
CA ASP A 120 -15.84 9.14 -1.30
C ASP A 120 -15.19 9.41 -2.67
N ASN A 121 -14.08 10.17 -2.69
CA ASN A 121 -13.26 10.41 -3.86
C ASN A 121 -12.16 9.34 -4.08
N ALA A 122 -12.10 8.29 -3.26
CA ALA A 122 -11.08 7.25 -3.39
C ALA A 122 -11.32 6.37 -4.63
N ALA A 123 -10.25 6.14 -5.37
CA ALA A 123 -10.23 5.25 -6.53
C ALA A 123 -9.01 4.32 -6.44
N PHE A 124 -9.25 3.03 -6.50
CA PHE A 124 -8.24 1.99 -6.35
C PHE A 124 -7.97 1.33 -7.69
N SER A 125 -6.71 1.10 -8.03
CA SER A 125 -6.37 0.36 -9.25
C SER A 125 -5.08 -0.43 -9.12
N MET A 126 -5.02 -1.55 -9.84
CA MET A 126 -3.86 -2.46 -9.88
C MET A 126 -3.45 -2.74 -11.34
N PRO A 127 -3.02 -1.71 -12.11
CA PRO A 127 -2.87 -1.78 -13.56
C PRO A 127 -1.54 -2.43 -13.99
N PHE A 128 -1.09 -3.49 -13.31
CA PHE A 128 0.19 -4.16 -13.58
C PHE A 128 0.25 -4.72 -15.00
N VAL A 129 -0.82 -5.37 -15.45
CA VAL A 129 -0.90 -5.96 -16.80
C VAL A 129 -0.82 -4.92 -17.90
N ASN A 130 -1.31 -3.70 -17.65
CA ASN A 130 -1.24 -2.58 -18.59
C ASN A 130 0.21 -2.07 -18.78
N LEU A 131 1.09 -2.40 -17.84
CA LEU A 131 2.52 -2.12 -17.89
C LEU A 131 3.35 -3.36 -18.29
N GLY A 132 2.70 -4.44 -18.74
CA GLY A 132 3.37 -5.71 -19.05
C GLY A 132 3.91 -6.44 -17.82
N LEU A 133 3.38 -6.15 -16.63
CA LEU A 133 3.81 -6.71 -15.35
C LEU A 133 2.75 -7.61 -14.73
N CYS A 134 3.08 -8.26 -13.62
CA CYS A 134 2.15 -9.02 -12.78
C CYS A 134 1.93 -8.31 -11.44
N PRO A 135 0.92 -8.72 -10.65
CA PRO A 135 0.69 -8.25 -9.28
C PRO A 135 1.92 -8.43 -8.37
N GLU A 136 1.94 -7.67 -7.27
CA GLU A 136 2.95 -7.72 -6.21
C GLU A 136 2.29 -7.63 -4.82
N ALA A 137 3.10 -7.64 -3.74
CA ALA A 137 2.62 -7.57 -2.34
C ALA A 137 1.63 -8.68 -1.95
N ALA A 138 1.75 -9.86 -2.53
CA ALA A 138 0.83 -10.99 -2.40
C ALA A 138 -0.61 -10.67 -2.83
N SER A 139 -0.84 -9.62 -3.60
CA SER A 139 -2.18 -9.23 -4.03
C SER A 139 -2.84 -10.29 -4.92
N SER A 140 -2.08 -11.09 -5.68
CA SER A 140 -2.60 -12.22 -6.44
C SER A 140 -3.22 -13.31 -5.55
N TYR A 141 -2.82 -13.38 -4.28
CA TYR A 141 -3.37 -14.30 -3.28
C TYR A 141 -4.44 -13.64 -2.42
N LEU A 142 -4.23 -12.39 -1.99
CA LEU A 142 -5.09 -11.69 -1.04
C LEU A 142 -6.36 -11.15 -1.69
N ALA A 143 -6.28 -10.60 -2.90
CA ALA A 143 -7.44 -10.03 -3.56
C ALA A 143 -8.55 -11.06 -3.83
N PRO A 144 -8.30 -12.25 -4.43
CA PRO A 144 -9.34 -13.25 -4.61
C PRO A 144 -10.00 -13.73 -3.32
N ARG A 145 -9.28 -13.71 -2.20
CA ARG A 145 -9.81 -14.10 -0.89
C ARG A 145 -10.69 -13.04 -0.26
N LEU A 146 -10.34 -11.79 -0.46
CA LEU A 146 -11.07 -10.66 0.11
C LEU A 146 -12.30 -10.30 -0.74
N MET A 147 -12.12 -10.21 -2.05
CA MET A 147 -13.11 -9.68 -3.00
C MET A 147 -13.91 -10.77 -3.73
N GLY A 148 -13.48 -12.03 -3.62
CA GLY A 148 -13.92 -13.10 -4.51
C GLY A 148 -13.18 -13.07 -5.85
N TYR A 149 -13.05 -14.28 -6.48
CA TYR A 149 -12.22 -14.45 -7.68
C TYR A 149 -12.67 -13.54 -8.85
N GLY A 150 -13.96 -13.42 -9.11
CA GLY A 150 -14.47 -12.66 -10.25
C GLY A 150 -14.08 -11.17 -10.18
N ARG A 151 -14.31 -10.52 -9.04
CA ARG A 151 -13.96 -9.11 -8.84
C ARG A 151 -12.44 -8.89 -8.81
N ALA A 152 -11.70 -9.81 -8.20
CA ALA A 152 -10.24 -9.76 -8.21
C ALA A 152 -9.67 -9.94 -9.63
N ALA A 153 -10.24 -10.84 -10.43
CA ALA A 153 -9.85 -11.05 -11.82
C ALA A 153 -10.12 -9.79 -12.67
N GLU A 154 -11.28 -9.15 -12.49
CA GLU A 154 -11.59 -7.88 -13.14
C GLU A 154 -10.56 -6.80 -12.79
N ALA A 155 -10.30 -6.59 -11.50
CA ALA A 155 -9.34 -5.58 -11.05
C ALA A 155 -7.89 -5.86 -11.48
N LEU A 156 -7.45 -7.13 -11.51
CA LEU A 156 -6.07 -7.50 -11.80
C LEU A 156 -5.79 -7.76 -13.28
N LEU A 157 -6.78 -8.28 -14.05
CA LEU A 157 -6.59 -8.62 -15.47
C LEU A 157 -6.96 -7.45 -16.38
N LEU A 158 -7.99 -6.66 -16.06
CA LEU A 158 -8.32 -5.45 -16.82
C LEU A 158 -7.48 -4.26 -16.36
N GLY A 159 -7.09 -4.23 -15.07
CA GLY A 159 -6.33 -3.13 -14.49
C GLY A 159 -7.12 -1.83 -14.41
N GLU A 160 -8.45 -1.90 -14.48
CA GLU A 160 -9.34 -0.76 -14.38
C GLU A 160 -9.53 -0.32 -12.92
N PRO A 161 -9.78 0.98 -12.68
CA PRO A 161 -10.04 1.47 -11.34
C PRO A 161 -11.43 1.04 -10.84
N PHE A 162 -11.53 0.75 -9.54
CA PHE A 162 -12.78 0.60 -8.82
C PHE A 162 -12.91 1.70 -7.75
N LEU A 163 -14.12 2.21 -7.56
CA LEU A 163 -14.39 3.34 -6.69
C LEU A 163 -14.68 2.91 -5.24
N ALA A 164 -14.83 3.89 -4.36
CA ALA A 164 -15.02 3.68 -2.94
C ALA A 164 -16.24 2.78 -2.61
N GLU A 165 -17.35 2.96 -3.31
CA GLU A 165 -18.57 2.17 -3.11
C GLU A 165 -18.33 0.70 -3.44
N ALA A 166 -17.73 0.40 -4.60
CA ALA A 166 -17.38 -0.96 -4.98
C ALA A 166 -16.36 -1.57 -4.01
N ALA A 167 -15.38 -0.77 -3.55
CA ALA A 167 -14.40 -1.21 -2.56
C ALA A 167 -15.05 -1.57 -1.21
N LEU A 168 -16.09 -0.83 -0.79
CA LEU A 168 -16.86 -1.12 0.41
C LEU A 168 -17.66 -2.41 0.26
N GLU A 169 -18.35 -2.59 -0.87
CA GLU A 169 -19.10 -3.82 -1.18
C GLU A 169 -18.22 -5.07 -1.23
N MET A 170 -16.99 -4.92 -1.71
CA MET A 170 -16.00 -5.99 -1.75
C MET A 170 -15.40 -6.31 -0.38
N GLY A 171 -15.64 -5.47 0.64
CA GLY A 171 -15.00 -5.58 1.94
C GLY A 171 -13.52 -5.12 1.95
N PHE A 172 -13.07 -4.43 0.89
CA PHE A 172 -11.71 -3.92 0.78
C PHE A 172 -11.47 -2.70 1.68
N ILE A 173 -12.51 -1.88 1.88
CA ILE A 173 -12.49 -0.78 2.84
C ILE A 173 -13.56 -0.96 3.91
N SER A 174 -13.35 -0.33 5.05
CA SER A 174 -14.23 -0.46 6.22
C SER A 174 -15.36 0.57 6.25
N ARG A 175 -15.13 1.77 5.71
CA ARG A 175 -16.10 2.89 5.67
C ARG A 175 -15.74 3.90 4.61
N ILE A 176 -16.77 4.58 4.10
CA ILE A 176 -16.68 5.77 3.25
C ILE A 176 -17.11 6.98 4.07
N VAL A 177 -16.37 8.08 3.94
CA VAL A 177 -16.64 9.39 4.56
C VAL A 177 -16.23 10.51 3.60
N PRO A 178 -16.61 11.77 3.84
CA PRO A 178 -16.02 12.90 3.11
C PRO A 178 -14.48 12.89 3.21
N PRO A 179 -13.74 13.26 2.16
CA PRO A 179 -12.26 13.22 2.15
C PRO A 179 -11.62 13.96 3.33
N SER A 180 -12.17 15.11 3.70
CA SER A 180 -11.71 15.90 4.87
C SER A 180 -11.88 15.18 6.23
N GLU A 181 -12.66 14.11 6.29
CA GLU A 181 -12.92 13.36 7.53
C GLU A 181 -12.14 12.05 7.62
N ALA A 182 -11.58 11.54 6.52
CA ALA A 182 -10.99 10.20 6.47
C ALA A 182 -9.81 10.05 7.44
N ALA A 183 -8.87 11.00 7.43
CA ALA A 183 -7.73 11.00 8.35
C ALA A 183 -8.18 11.11 9.81
N ALA A 184 -9.13 12.02 10.11
CA ALA A 184 -9.66 12.20 11.45
C ALA A 184 -10.41 10.95 11.95
N LEU A 185 -11.12 10.26 11.06
CA LEU A 185 -11.78 8.98 11.40
C LEU A 185 -10.75 7.90 11.72
N ALA A 186 -9.72 7.72 10.89
CA ALA A 186 -8.65 6.75 11.14
C ALA A 186 -7.97 7.02 12.48
N GLN A 187 -7.66 8.27 12.80
CA GLN A 187 -7.07 8.67 14.08
C GLN A 187 -7.99 8.40 15.26
N ARG A 188 -9.29 8.66 15.15
CA ARG A 188 -10.26 8.31 16.21
C ARG A 188 -10.31 6.80 16.46
N GLN A 189 -10.28 5.99 15.41
CA GLN A 189 -10.29 4.53 15.56
C GLN A 189 -8.94 4.00 16.06
N ALA A 190 -7.82 4.59 15.64
CA ALA A 190 -6.51 4.25 16.16
C ALA A 190 -6.42 4.49 17.68
N ARG A 191 -6.91 5.64 18.18
CA ARG A 191 -6.98 5.90 19.63
C ARG A 191 -7.87 4.91 20.36
N LYS A 192 -9.01 4.49 19.80
CA LYS A 192 -9.85 3.44 20.39
C LYS A 192 -9.14 2.09 20.50
N LEU A 193 -8.34 1.74 19.49
CA LEU A 193 -7.50 0.54 19.53
C LEU A 193 -6.36 0.69 20.53
N ALA A 194 -5.69 1.82 20.55
CA ALA A 194 -4.59 2.09 21.47
C ALA A 194 -5.02 2.03 22.95
N ALA A 195 -6.29 2.31 23.27
CA ALA A 195 -6.84 2.17 24.61
C ALA A 195 -7.11 0.70 25.04
N LYS A 196 -7.01 -0.27 24.13
CA LYS A 196 -7.25 -1.69 24.42
C LYS A 196 -5.96 -2.38 24.89
N PRO A 197 -6.04 -3.52 25.60
CA PRO A 197 -4.86 -4.32 25.95
C PRO A 197 -4.06 -4.74 24.71
N LEU A 198 -2.82 -4.28 24.59
CA LEU A 198 -1.96 -4.56 23.43
C LEU A 198 -1.73 -6.05 23.18
N PRO A 199 -1.46 -6.91 24.22
CA PRO A 199 -1.31 -8.34 23.98
C PRO A 199 -2.54 -8.99 23.35
N SER A 200 -3.74 -8.54 23.73
CA SER A 200 -5.01 -9.06 23.17
C SER A 200 -5.18 -8.64 21.71
N LEU A 201 -4.77 -7.42 21.33
CA LEU A 201 -4.82 -6.96 19.94
C LEU A 201 -3.86 -7.77 19.07
N ILE A 202 -2.61 -7.94 19.54
CA ILE A 202 -1.58 -8.71 18.81
C ILE A 202 -2.04 -10.16 18.63
N GLU A 203 -2.52 -10.80 19.70
CA GLU A 203 -2.96 -12.20 19.63
C GLU A 203 -4.18 -12.36 18.71
N THR A 204 -5.16 -11.46 18.79
CA THR A 204 -6.33 -11.48 17.92
C THR A 204 -5.90 -11.36 16.45
N LYS A 205 -5.04 -10.41 16.12
CA LYS A 205 -4.50 -10.24 14.75
C LYS A 205 -3.74 -11.48 14.29
N ARG A 206 -2.88 -12.02 15.15
CA ARG A 206 -2.13 -13.27 14.87
C ARG A 206 -3.07 -14.43 14.54
N LEU A 207 -4.15 -14.61 15.32
CA LEU A 207 -5.14 -15.66 15.08
C LEU A 207 -5.92 -15.45 13.79
N MET A 208 -6.32 -14.22 13.48
CA MET A 208 -7.01 -13.86 12.23
C MET A 208 -6.14 -14.15 11.00
N LYS A 209 -4.83 -13.92 11.10
CA LYS A 209 -3.86 -14.17 10.01
C LYS A 209 -3.23 -15.58 10.05
N LYS A 210 -3.64 -16.44 11.00
CA LYS A 210 -3.11 -17.81 11.12
C LYS A 210 -3.35 -18.61 9.86
N GLY A 211 -2.29 -19.26 9.37
CA GLY A 211 -2.32 -20.03 8.12
C GLY A 211 -2.08 -19.22 6.85
N GLN A 212 -2.01 -17.88 6.94
CA GLN A 212 -1.75 -17.03 5.77
C GLN A 212 -0.30 -16.53 5.70
N VAL A 213 0.37 -16.34 6.84
CA VAL A 213 1.67 -15.65 6.91
C VAL A 213 2.73 -16.29 6.02
N ALA A 214 2.90 -17.62 6.10
CA ALA A 214 3.85 -18.35 5.27
C ALA A 214 3.48 -18.30 3.79
N ILE A 215 2.19 -18.44 3.48
CA ILE A 215 1.68 -18.38 2.10
C ILE A 215 1.86 -16.99 1.49
N VAL A 216 1.63 -15.93 2.28
CA VAL A 216 1.85 -14.55 1.84
C VAL A 216 3.33 -14.31 1.54
N ALA A 217 4.23 -14.77 2.40
CA ALA A 217 5.67 -14.63 2.17
C ALA A 217 6.13 -15.39 0.91
N GLU A 218 5.68 -16.64 0.73
CA GLU A 218 5.93 -17.44 -0.48
C GLU A 218 5.39 -16.74 -1.73
N ARG A 219 4.15 -16.25 -1.67
CA ARG A 219 3.53 -15.57 -2.79
C ARG A 219 4.25 -14.27 -3.17
N MET A 220 4.68 -13.47 -2.21
CA MET A 220 5.48 -12.28 -2.48
C MET A 220 6.82 -12.62 -3.16
N ALA A 221 7.45 -13.71 -2.77
CA ALA A 221 8.69 -14.18 -3.42
C ALA A 221 8.44 -14.62 -4.87
N GLU A 222 7.36 -15.38 -5.12
CA GLU A 222 6.95 -15.84 -6.45
C GLU A 222 6.56 -14.65 -7.37
N GLU A 223 5.73 -13.73 -6.85
CA GLU A 223 5.36 -12.51 -7.56
C GLU A 223 6.61 -11.66 -7.88
N GLY A 224 7.52 -11.48 -6.92
CA GLY A 224 8.75 -10.72 -7.10
C GLY A 224 9.65 -11.30 -8.19
N ALA A 225 9.80 -12.63 -8.24
CA ALA A 225 10.54 -13.32 -9.27
C ALA A 225 9.89 -13.15 -10.66
N SER A 226 8.57 -13.28 -10.73
CA SER A 226 7.79 -13.10 -11.96
C SER A 226 7.85 -11.64 -12.44
N PHE A 227 7.71 -10.69 -11.53
CA PHE A 227 7.79 -9.26 -11.80
C PHE A 227 9.17 -8.87 -12.36
N ALA A 228 10.25 -9.33 -11.72
CA ALA A 228 11.62 -9.07 -12.17
C ALA A 228 11.90 -9.67 -13.57
N ARG A 229 11.31 -10.82 -13.89
CA ARG A 229 11.38 -11.43 -15.22
C ARG A 229 10.60 -10.59 -16.25
N LEU A 230 9.34 -10.28 -15.97
CA LEU A 230 8.46 -9.53 -16.87
C LEU A 230 8.98 -8.12 -17.14
N LEU A 231 9.60 -7.47 -16.16
CA LEU A 231 10.20 -6.15 -16.33
C LEU A 231 11.26 -6.08 -17.41
N ARG A 232 11.91 -7.21 -17.74
CA ARG A 232 12.93 -7.33 -18.79
C ARG A 232 12.33 -7.62 -20.17
N GLU A 233 11.05 -7.98 -20.23
CA GLU A 233 10.38 -8.30 -21.48
C GLU A 233 10.10 -7.05 -22.32
N PRO A 234 10.11 -7.17 -23.65
CA PRO A 234 9.85 -6.04 -24.56
C PRO A 234 8.53 -5.32 -24.27
N ALA A 235 7.49 -6.05 -23.88
CA ALA A 235 6.17 -5.49 -23.59
C ALA A 235 6.23 -4.47 -22.44
N ALA A 236 6.93 -4.79 -21.34
CA ALA A 236 7.09 -3.87 -20.22
C ALA A 236 7.93 -2.65 -20.62
N GLN A 237 9.03 -2.85 -21.33
CA GLN A 237 9.88 -1.75 -21.81
C GLN A 237 9.12 -0.78 -22.72
N GLN A 238 8.29 -1.30 -23.63
CA GLN A 238 7.45 -0.50 -24.51
C GLN A 238 6.38 0.28 -23.73
N ALA A 239 5.71 -0.38 -22.76
CA ALA A 239 4.69 0.26 -21.93
C ALA A 239 5.27 1.39 -21.09
N PHE A 240 6.44 1.20 -20.48
CA PHE A 240 7.14 2.25 -19.73
C PHE A 240 7.60 3.40 -20.65
N GLY A 241 8.13 3.10 -21.84
CA GLY A 241 8.49 4.09 -22.84
C GLY A 241 7.29 4.96 -23.24
N ALA A 242 6.17 4.34 -23.56
CA ALA A 242 4.92 5.04 -23.90
C ALA A 242 4.40 5.92 -22.75
N PHE A 243 4.48 5.42 -21.51
CA PHE A 243 4.08 6.18 -20.32
C PHE A 243 4.94 7.43 -20.14
N MET A 244 6.26 7.33 -20.28
CA MET A 244 7.19 8.46 -20.17
C MET A 244 6.95 9.52 -21.24
N HIS A 245 6.74 9.12 -22.50
CA HIS A 245 6.41 10.04 -23.58
C HIS A 245 5.12 10.82 -23.33
N LYS A 246 4.07 10.16 -22.84
CA LYS A 246 2.79 10.80 -22.53
C LYS A 246 2.92 11.87 -21.43
N HIS A 247 3.80 11.65 -20.46
CA HIS A 247 4.03 12.60 -19.36
C HIS A 247 5.02 13.72 -19.72
N ALA A 248 5.88 13.54 -20.73
CA ALA A 248 6.75 14.59 -21.26
C ALA A 248 5.94 15.62 -22.08
N VAL A 249 5.00 15.14 -22.91
CA VAL A 249 4.13 16.00 -23.76
C VAL A 249 3.11 16.80 -22.94
N SER A 250 2.66 16.31 -21.78
CA SER A 250 1.70 17.04 -20.93
C SER A 250 2.32 18.17 -20.10
N LYS A 251 3.65 18.41 -20.20
CA LYS A 251 4.38 19.49 -19.51
C LYS A 251 4.78 20.65 -20.43
N THR A 252 4.48 20.53 -21.73
CA THR A 252 4.59 21.59 -22.74
C THR A 252 3.21 22.18 -23.02
#